data_1ae0b2a5c5023a6428a9f21d9d410ff1
#
_entry.id   1ae0b2a5c5023a6428a9f21d9d410ff1
#
_cell.length_a   1.000
_cell.length_b   1.000
_cell.length_c   1.000
_cell.angle_alpha   90.00
_cell.angle_beta   90.00
_cell.angle_gamma   90.00
#
_symmetry.space_group_name_H-M   'P 1'
#
loop_
_entity.id
_entity.type
_entity.pdbx_description
1 polymer ?
#
loop_
_entity_poly.entity_id
_entity_poly.type
_entity_poly.pdbx_seq_one_letter_code
_entity_poly.pdbx_strand_id
1 'polypeptide(L)'
;MTQNTLNDPSTPQLDNTQFQVPVVADFNLTLSITPPKILLLYGSLREASYSRKVVEESARILSKMGAQTKIFNPSGLPLVDDSTNPQGADHPKVKELHKLANWCEGMVWCSPERHGSMTGIMKTQIDWIPLSVGAVRPTQGKTLAVMQVSGGSQSFNAVNQLRILGRWMRMLTIPNQSSVAKAFLEFDDNGRMKPSSYYNRMVDVLEELMKFTLLTRDNKDYLVNRYSERVESAEALMKRVNQNQL
;
A
#
# COMPACT_ATOMS: atom_id res chain seq x y z
N MET A 1 18.54 -30.03 -22.74
CA MET A 1 19.53 -30.46 -21.74
C MET A 1 18.80 -30.69 -20.44
N THR A 2 18.58 -31.96 -20.10
CA THR A 2 17.94 -32.40 -18.86
C THR A 2 18.89 -32.07 -17.70
N GLN A 3 18.56 -31.04 -16.92
CA GLN A 3 19.28 -30.75 -15.69
C GLN A 3 19.02 -31.88 -14.70
N ASN A 4 20.09 -32.52 -14.30
CA ASN A 4 20.15 -33.56 -13.28
C ASN A 4 19.75 -32.93 -11.93
N THR A 5 18.59 -33.31 -11.39
CA THR A 5 18.01 -32.81 -10.12
C THR A 5 18.67 -33.47 -8.91
N LEU A 6 19.98 -33.63 -8.91
CA LEU A 6 20.72 -34.08 -7.74
C LEU A 6 20.82 -32.92 -6.74
N ASN A 7 20.47 -33.18 -5.48
CA ASN A 7 20.61 -32.22 -4.38
C ASN A 7 22.04 -31.66 -4.38
N ASP A 8 22.16 -30.37 -4.63
CA ASP A 8 23.45 -29.68 -4.52
C ASP A 8 23.92 -29.72 -3.07
N PRO A 9 25.09 -30.33 -2.78
CA PRO A 9 25.59 -30.42 -1.41
C PRO A 9 25.83 -29.06 -0.74
N SER A 10 25.97 -27.98 -1.53
CA SER A 10 26.15 -26.63 -1.01
C SER A 10 24.82 -26.01 -0.50
N THR A 11 23.69 -26.55 -0.95
CA THR A 11 22.34 -26.07 -0.60
C THR A 11 21.39 -27.25 -0.33
N PRO A 12 21.70 -28.15 0.64
CA PRO A 12 21.02 -29.42 0.80
C PRO A 12 19.53 -29.32 1.18
N GLN A 13 19.07 -28.15 1.66
CA GLN A 13 17.68 -27.90 2.05
C GLN A 13 16.87 -27.22 0.96
N LEU A 14 17.48 -26.90 -0.20
CA LEU A 14 16.82 -26.25 -1.30
C LEU A 14 16.04 -27.28 -2.13
N ASP A 15 14.73 -27.07 -2.28
CA ASP A 15 13.97 -27.85 -3.26
C ASP A 15 14.28 -27.35 -4.68
N ASN A 16 15.21 -28.06 -5.34
CA ASN A 16 15.67 -27.69 -6.68
C ASN A 16 14.57 -27.80 -7.75
N THR A 17 13.47 -28.50 -7.48
CA THR A 17 12.33 -28.57 -8.42
C THR A 17 11.48 -27.30 -8.40
N GLN A 18 11.50 -26.57 -7.30
CA GLN A 18 10.76 -25.33 -7.08
C GLN A 18 11.63 -24.09 -7.10
N PHE A 19 12.95 -24.26 -7.03
CA PHE A 19 13.88 -23.14 -7.09
C PHE A 19 13.96 -22.59 -8.52
N GLN A 20 13.82 -21.27 -8.64
CA GLN A 20 13.91 -20.54 -9.90
C GLN A 20 14.98 -19.46 -9.77
N VAL A 21 15.91 -19.45 -10.72
CA VAL A 21 16.90 -18.36 -10.85
C VAL A 21 16.22 -17.23 -11.61
N PRO A 22 16.04 -16.04 -11.01
CA PRO A 22 15.48 -14.89 -11.74
C PRO A 22 16.39 -14.48 -12.89
N VAL A 23 15.81 -14.34 -14.08
CA VAL A 23 16.55 -13.88 -15.28
C VAL A 23 15.81 -12.71 -15.94
N VAL A 24 16.54 -11.88 -16.68
CA VAL A 24 15.96 -10.69 -17.34
C VAL A 24 14.84 -11.06 -18.31
N ALA A 25 14.91 -12.24 -18.94
CA ALA A 25 13.89 -12.73 -19.85
C ALA A 25 12.51 -12.98 -19.20
N ASP A 26 12.46 -13.12 -17.86
CA ASP A 26 11.21 -13.32 -17.12
C ASP A 26 10.41 -12.02 -16.93
N PHE A 27 11.07 -10.88 -17.12
CA PHE A 27 10.40 -9.58 -16.98
C PHE A 27 9.67 -9.19 -18.26
N ASN A 28 8.44 -8.72 -18.11
CA ASN A 28 7.76 -8.03 -19.19
C ASN A 28 8.39 -6.64 -19.40
N LEU A 29 9.19 -6.48 -20.43
CA LEU A 29 9.85 -5.22 -20.77
C LEU A 29 8.95 -4.31 -21.63
N THR A 30 7.81 -4.81 -22.11
CA THR A 30 6.80 -4.02 -22.82
C THR A 30 5.84 -3.42 -21.79
N LEU A 31 6.08 -2.16 -21.42
CA LEU A 31 5.26 -1.49 -20.42
C LEU A 31 3.89 -1.07 -21.00
N SER A 32 2.84 -1.29 -20.22
CA SER A 32 1.49 -0.85 -20.58
C SER A 32 1.40 0.67 -20.63
N ILE A 33 0.75 1.20 -21.68
CA ILE A 33 0.49 2.64 -21.86
C ILE A 33 -0.82 3.10 -21.18
N THR A 34 -1.57 2.18 -20.57
CA THR A 34 -2.81 2.56 -19.88
C THR A 34 -2.55 3.45 -18.67
N PRO A 35 -3.44 4.42 -18.36
CA PRO A 35 -3.31 5.24 -17.18
C PRO A 35 -3.19 4.40 -15.90
N PRO A 36 -2.15 4.60 -15.06
CA PRO A 36 -2.03 3.87 -13.80
C PRO A 36 -3.13 4.27 -12.82
N LYS A 37 -3.55 3.31 -12.00
CA LYS A 37 -4.68 3.45 -11.07
C LYS A 37 -4.16 3.64 -9.64
N ILE A 38 -4.40 4.79 -9.05
CA ILE A 38 -3.90 5.13 -7.71
C ILE A 38 -5.06 5.36 -6.73
N LEU A 39 -5.05 4.62 -5.63
CA LEU A 39 -5.96 4.80 -4.51
C LEU A 39 -5.30 5.67 -3.44
N LEU A 40 -6.02 6.68 -2.95
CA LEU A 40 -5.53 7.57 -1.92
C LEU A 40 -6.37 7.42 -0.64
N LEU A 41 -5.68 7.23 0.50
CA LEU A 41 -6.28 7.10 1.82
C LEU A 41 -5.82 8.24 2.73
N TYR A 42 -6.73 8.76 3.57
CA TYR A 42 -6.40 9.79 4.56
C TYR A 42 -6.91 9.44 5.95
N GLY A 43 -6.18 9.85 6.98
CA GLY A 43 -6.38 9.38 8.36
C GLY A 43 -7.15 10.35 9.26
N SER A 44 -8.21 11.04 8.77
CA SER A 44 -8.96 11.99 9.61
C SER A 44 -10.41 12.11 9.19
N LEU A 45 -11.31 12.23 10.17
CA LEU A 45 -12.74 12.52 9.96
C LEU A 45 -13.10 13.99 10.25
N ARG A 46 -12.11 14.84 10.55
CA ARG A 46 -12.38 16.27 10.77
C ARG A 46 -12.80 16.93 9.47
N GLU A 47 -13.73 17.86 9.52
CA GLU A 47 -14.14 18.66 8.37
C GLU A 47 -12.94 19.41 7.76
N ALA A 48 -12.19 20.14 8.58
CA ALA A 48 -10.95 20.80 8.18
C ALA A 48 -9.74 19.85 8.29
N SER A 49 -9.78 18.71 7.60
CA SER A 49 -8.69 17.71 7.63
C SER A 49 -7.54 18.07 6.72
N TYR A 50 -6.37 18.35 7.27
CA TYR A 50 -5.16 18.62 6.48
C TYR A 50 -4.64 17.37 5.75
N SER A 51 -4.78 16.17 6.33
CA SER A 51 -4.42 14.95 5.61
C SER A 51 -5.33 14.70 4.41
N ARG A 52 -6.63 15.06 4.49
CA ARG A 52 -7.52 15.03 3.34
C ARG A 52 -7.10 16.04 2.29
N LYS A 53 -6.79 17.29 2.68
CA LYS A 53 -6.32 18.33 1.75
C LYS A 53 -5.01 17.92 1.02
N VAL A 54 -4.05 17.29 1.73
CA VAL A 54 -2.84 16.73 1.10
C VAL A 54 -3.22 15.66 0.07
N VAL A 55 -4.13 14.75 0.41
CA VAL A 55 -4.57 13.68 -0.49
C VAL A 55 -5.32 14.25 -1.71
N GLU A 56 -6.18 15.25 -1.53
CA GLU A 56 -6.88 15.93 -2.62
C GLU A 56 -5.90 16.64 -3.57
N GLU A 57 -4.88 17.31 -3.03
CA GLU A 57 -3.83 17.94 -3.85
C GLU A 57 -2.98 16.89 -4.56
N SER A 58 -2.61 15.79 -3.85
CA SER A 58 -1.92 14.65 -4.45
C SER A 58 -2.71 14.04 -5.62
N ALA A 59 -4.02 13.89 -5.47
CA ALA A 59 -4.88 13.37 -6.53
C ALA A 59 -4.89 14.28 -7.78
N ARG A 60 -4.91 15.62 -7.59
CA ARG A 60 -4.83 16.57 -8.70
C ARG A 60 -3.49 16.47 -9.45
N ILE A 61 -2.38 16.38 -8.70
CA ILE A 61 -1.03 16.25 -9.28
C ILE A 61 -0.91 14.92 -10.03
N LEU A 62 -1.33 13.81 -9.43
CA LEU A 62 -1.32 12.49 -10.08
C LEU A 62 -2.19 12.45 -11.34
N SER A 63 -3.37 13.08 -11.30
CA SER A 63 -4.24 13.19 -12.48
C SER A 63 -3.59 14.00 -13.59
N LYS A 64 -2.85 15.07 -13.25
CA LYS A 64 -2.05 15.85 -14.21
C LYS A 64 -0.90 15.02 -14.80
N MET A 65 -0.38 14.04 -14.06
CA MET A 65 0.62 13.06 -14.56
C MET A 65 -0.02 11.92 -15.37
N GLY A 66 -1.34 11.93 -15.57
CA GLY A 66 -2.06 10.93 -16.37
C GLY A 66 -2.58 9.72 -15.58
N ALA A 67 -2.54 9.72 -14.24
CA ALA A 67 -3.10 8.65 -13.45
C ALA A 67 -4.63 8.75 -13.32
N GLN A 68 -5.29 7.60 -13.21
CA GLN A 68 -6.66 7.51 -12.68
C GLN A 68 -6.58 7.47 -11.16
N THR A 69 -7.22 8.42 -10.48
CA THR A 69 -7.17 8.54 -9.03
C THR A 69 -8.53 8.29 -8.39
N LYS A 70 -8.55 7.64 -7.23
CA LYS A 70 -9.73 7.53 -6.36
C LYS A 70 -9.31 7.81 -4.93
N ILE A 71 -10.12 8.61 -4.23
CA ILE A 71 -9.95 8.88 -2.80
C ILE A 71 -11.04 8.12 -2.05
N PHE A 72 -10.64 7.31 -1.07
CA PHE A 72 -11.58 6.65 -0.17
C PHE A 72 -11.96 7.59 0.98
N ASN A 73 -13.26 7.77 1.20
CA ASN A 73 -13.76 8.50 2.37
C ASN A 73 -13.94 7.52 3.54
N PRO A 74 -13.15 7.64 4.64
CA PRO A 74 -13.23 6.73 5.78
C PRO A 74 -14.45 6.97 6.69
N SER A 75 -15.28 7.97 6.41
CA SER A 75 -16.50 8.22 7.19
C SER A 75 -17.44 7.03 7.12
N GLY A 76 -17.92 6.57 8.27
CA GLY A 76 -18.81 5.43 8.38
C GLY A 76 -18.13 4.06 8.22
N LEU A 77 -16.79 4.00 8.14
CA LEU A 77 -16.06 2.73 8.19
C LEU A 77 -16.05 2.24 9.65
N PRO A 78 -16.60 1.03 9.96
CA PRO A 78 -16.61 0.51 11.32
C PRO A 78 -15.20 0.09 11.77
N LEU A 79 -15.01 -0.09 13.06
CA LEU A 79 -13.80 -0.72 13.60
C LEU A 79 -13.79 -2.22 13.25
N VAL A 80 -12.60 -2.77 13.11
CA VAL A 80 -12.42 -4.22 12.95
C VAL A 80 -12.75 -4.90 14.28
N ASP A 81 -13.34 -6.07 14.22
CA ASP A 81 -13.72 -6.89 15.40
C ASP A 81 -14.70 -6.19 16.38
N ASP A 82 -15.39 -5.14 15.94
CA ASP A 82 -16.43 -4.49 16.70
C ASP A 82 -17.70 -5.35 16.73
N SER A 83 -18.02 -5.92 17.89
CA SER A 83 -19.22 -6.75 18.09
C SER A 83 -20.54 -5.99 17.87
N THR A 84 -20.50 -4.65 17.89
CA THR A 84 -21.66 -3.79 17.56
C THR A 84 -21.87 -3.63 16.06
N ASN A 85 -20.93 -4.11 15.24
CA ASN A 85 -21.06 -4.16 13.79
C ASN A 85 -21.42 -5.58 13.31
N PRO A 86 -22.70 -5.96 13.27
CA PRO A 86 -23.12 -7.30 12.89
C PRO A 86 -22.85 -7.65 11.42
N GLN A 87 -22.58 -6.64 10.59
CA GLN A 87 -22.29 -6.83 9.17
C GLN A 87 -20.82 -7.24 8.92
N GLY A 88 -19.89 -6.94 9.84
CA GLY A 88 -18.47 -7.27 9.68
C GLY A 88 -17.93 -6.83 8.31
N ALA A 89 -17.35 -7.76 7.58
CA ALA A 89 -16.82 -7.53 6.24
C ALA A 89 -17.92 -7.25 5.17
N ASP A 90 -19.19 -7.54 5.46
CA ASP A 90 -20.31 -7.25 4.57
C ASP A 90 -20.78 -5.81 4.63
N HIS A 91 -20.27 -5.01 5.56
CA HIS A 91 -20.59 -3.59 5.67
C HIS A 91 -20.29 -2.85 4.35
N PRO A 92 -21.21 -1.99 3.84
CA PRO A 92 -21.03 -1.33 2.53
C PRO A 92 -19.72 -0.56 2.38
N LYS A 93 -19.27 0.13 3.45
CA LYS A 93 -18.00 0.88 3.44
C LYS A 93 -16.78 -0.04 3.38
N VAL A 94 -16.86 -1.23 3.98
CA VAL A 94 -15.81 -2.25 3.89
C VAL A 94 -15.73 -2.79 2.47
N LYS A 95 -16.87 -3.15 1.87
CA LYS A 95 -16.94 -3.59 0.46
C LYS A 95 -16.43 -2.53 -0.51
N GLU A 96 -16.74 -1.26 -0.28
CA GLU A 96 -16.20 -0.13 -1.07
C GLU A 96 -14.67 -0.12 -1.00
N LEU A 97 -14.10 -0.19 0.20
CA LEU A 97 -12.65 -0.21 0.41
C LEU A 97 -11.99 -1.41 -0.27
N HIS A 98 -12.56 -2.61 -0.12
CA HIS A 98 -12.07 -3.82 -0.78
C HIS A 98 -12.06 -3.69 -2.30
N LYS A 99 -13.15 -3.17 -2.88
CA LYS A 99 -13.24 -2.91 -4.32
C LYS A 99 -12.16 -1.96 -4.80
N LEU A 100 -11.91 -0.88 -4.04
CA LEU A 100 -10.88 0.10 -4.36
C LEU A 100 -9.46 -0.46 -4.18
N ALA A 101 -9.23 -1.24 -3.12
CA ALA A 101 -7.94 -1.89 -2.87
C ALA A 101 -7.60 -2.91 -3.97
N ASN A 102 -8.59 -3.60 -4.53
CA ASN A 102 -8.37 -4.50 -5.68
C ASN A 102 -8.16 -3.72 -6.99
N TRP A 103 -8.88 -2.62 -7.19
CA TRP A 103 -8.85 -1.82 -8.41
C TRP A 103 -7.49 -1.13 -8.65
N CYS A 104 -6.82 -0.66 -7.60
CA CYS A 104 -5.62 0.16 -7.73
C CYS A 104 -4.36 -0.67 -8.06
N GLU A 105 -3.37 0.00 -8.62
CA GLU A 105 -2.02 -0.50 -8.90
C GLU A 105 -0.99 0.10 -7.95
N GLY A 106 -1.30 1.25 -7.35
CA GLY A 106 -0.53 1.91 -6.33
C GLY A 106 -1.42 2.65 -5.33
N MET A 107 -0.85 3.05 -4.20
CA MET A 107 -1.55 3.79 -3.14
C MET A 107 -0.74 4.97 -2.63
N VAL A 108 -1.47 5.98 -2.13
CA VAL A 108 -0.94 7.05 -1.26
C VAL A 108 -1.63 6.94 0.08
N TRP A 109 -0.87 6.84 1.15
CA TRP A 109 -1.39 6.88 2.53
C TRP A 109 -0.92 8.15 3.22
N CYS A 110 -1.86 9.01 3.66
CA CYS A 110 -1.56 10.24 4.38
C CYS A 110 -2.26 10.25 5.74
N SER A 111 -1.51 10.17 6.84
CA SER A 111 -2.03 10.22 8.20
C SER A 111 -1.63 11.52 8.90
N PRO A 112 -2.55 12.11 9.68
CA PRO A 112 -2.08 13.00 10.74
C PRO A 112 -1.21 12.24 11.72
N GLU A 113 -0.17 12.90 12.25
CA GLU A 113 0.55 12.39 13.41
C GLU A 113 -0.24 12.74 14.68
N ARG A 114 -0.47 11.74 15.50
CA ARG A 114 -1.11 11.88 16.82
C ARG A 114 -0.34 11.05 17.84
N HIS A 115 0.19 11.72 18.86
CA HIS A 115 1.00 11.07 19.91
C HIS A 115 2.14 10.20 19.33
N GLY A 116 2.86 10.74 18.34
CA GLY A 116 3.97 10.05 17.69
C GLY A 116 3.58 8.85 16.81
N SER A 117 2.30 8.75 16.41
CA SER A 117 1.80 7.61 15.63
C SER A 117 0.84 8.05 14.52
N MET A 118 0.53 7.14 13.61
CA MET A 118 -0.63 7.30 12.74
C MET A 118 -1.93 7.30 13.57
N THR A 119 -2.99 7.84 12.99
CA THR A 119 -4.31 7.84 13.65
C THR A 119 -4.98 6.47 13.57
N GLY A 120 -5.90 6.19 14.52
CA GLY A 120 -6.79 5.03 14.46
C GLY A 120 -7.60 4.99 13.16
N ILE A 121 -8.04 6.14 12.64
CA ILE A 121 -8.76 6.22 11.36
C ILE A 121 -7.91 5.68 10.19
N MET A 122 -6.62 5.97 10.15
CA MET A 122 -5.73 5.40 9.12
C MET A 122 -5.56 3.90 9.35
N LYS A 123 -5.29 3.49 10.60
CA LYS A 123 -5.07 2.07 10.94
C LYS A 123 -6.30 1.22 10.61
N THR A 124 -7.50 1.68 10.95
CA THR A 124 -8.76 0.97 10.65
C THR A 124 -8.93 0.70 9.15
N GLN A 125 -8.59 1.66 8.29
CA GLN A 125 -8.64 1.44 6.84
C GLN A 125 -7.70 0.30 6.42
N ILE A 126 -6.49 0.27 6.97
CA ILE A 126 -5.50 -0.78 6.65
C ILE A 126 -5.95 -2.14 7.21
N ASP A 127 -6.51 -2.17 8.41
CA ASP A 127 -6.98 -3.40 9.05
C ASP A 127 -8.14 -4.05 8.31
N TRP A 128 -8.98 -3.26 7.64
CA TRP A 128 -10.05 -3.77 6.78
C TRP A 128 -9.57 -4.29 5.42
N ILE A 129 -8.31 -4.07 5.01
CA ILE A 129 -7.80 -4.68 3.78
C ILE A 129 -7.52 -6.16 4.05
N PRO A 130 -8.29 -7.09 3.44
CA PRO A 130 -8.34 -8.46 3.91
C PRO A 130 -7.03 -9.21 3.68
N LEU A 131 -6.79 -10.20 4.53
CA LEU A 131 -5.91 -11.31 4.25
C LEU A 131 -6.69 -12.34 3.41
N SER A 132 -6.14 -12.72 2.27
CA SER A 132 -6.62 -13.87 1.53
C SER A 132 -6.05 -15.16 2.14
N VAL A 133 -6.50 -16.31 1.67
CA VAL A 133 -5.95 -17.61 2.06
C VAL A 133 -4.42 -17.61 1.95
N GLY A 134 -3.73 -18.13 2.96
CA GLY A 134 -2.27 -18.15 3.01
C GLY A 134 -1.60 -16.80 3.20
N ALA A 135 -2.31 -15.84 3.80
CA ALA A 135 -1.82 -14.48 4.05
C ALA A 135 -1.44 -13.69 2.79
N VAL A 136 -2.02 -14.03 1.65
CA VAL A 136 -1.93 -13.21 0.43
C VAL A 136 -2.86 -12.01 0.56
N ARG A 137 -2.33 -10.81 0.35
CA ARG A 137 -3.06 -9.54 0.46
C ARG A 137 -3.35 -8.96 -0.92
N PRO A 138 -4.50 -8.29 -1.12
CA PRO A 138 -4.79 -7.62 -2.39
C PRO A 138 -3.82 -6.47 -2.70
N THR A 139 -3.07 -6.01 -1.69
CA THR A 139 -2.03 -4.97 -1.81
C THR A 139 -0.66 -5.51 -2.21
N GLN A 140 -0.46 -6.83 -2.19
CA GLN A 140 0.83 -7.45 -2.47
C GLN A 140 1.38 -7.04 -3.85
N GLY A 141 2.63 -6.54 -3.87
CA GLY A 141 3.31 -6.11 -5.09
C GLY A 141 2.85 -4.77 -5.66
N LYS A 142 1.89 -4.09 -5.03
CA LYS A 142 1.48 -2.73 -5.41
C LYS A 142 2.41 -1.70 -4.80
N THR A 143 2.57 -0.56 -5.46
CA THR A 143 3.42 0.53 -4.97
C THR A 143 2.73 1.33 -3.87
N LEU A 144 3.52 1.94 -2.98
CA LEU A 144 3.01 2.75 -1.87
C LEU A 144 3.87 4.00 -1.67
N ALA A 145 3.25 5.17 -1.66
CA ALA A 145 3.80 6.39 -1.10
C ALA A 145 3.20 6.69 0.27
N VAL A 146 4.02 7.13 1.22
CA VAL A 146 3.58 7.47 2.58
C VAL A 146 3.83 8.94 2.88
N MET A 147 2.84 9.57 3.51
CA MET A 147 2.85 10.98 3.88
C MET A 147 2.26 11.17 5.26
N GLN A 148 2.66 12.24 5.94
CA GLN A 148 2.03 12.68 7.19
C GLN A 148 1.84 14.18 7.24
N VAL A 149 0.94 14.62 8.10
CA VAL A 149 0.77 16.01 8.51
C VAL A 149 0.85 16.13 10.02
N SER A 150 1.43 17.20 10.51
CA SER A 150 1.48 17.51 11.95
C SER A 150 1.10 18.97 12.22
N GLY A 151 0.58 19.24 13.43
CA GLY A 151 0.31 20.59 13.89
C GLY A 151 1.51 21.26 14.56
N GLY A 152 2.52 20.50 14.94
CA GLY A 152 3.74 20.95 15.59
C GLY A 152 4.95 21.05 14.65
N SER A 153 6.12 20.90 15.24
CA SER A 153 7.39 20.78 14.50
C SER A 153 7.40 19.56 13.59
N GLN A 154 8.35 19.53 12.66
CA GLN A 154 8.51 18.39 11.77
C GLN A 154 8.84 17.12 12.54
N SER A 155 8.15 16.04 12.19
CA SER A 155 8.34 14.69 12.68
C SER A 155 8.22 13.71 11.53
N PHE A 156 8.72 12.48 11.72
CA PHE A 156 8.63 11.40 10.75
C PHE A 156 8.03 10.12 11.37
N ASN A 157 7.51 10.21 12.59
CA ASN A 157 7.05 9.03 13.32
C ASN A 157 5.90 8.30 12.62
N ALA A 158 4.88 9.03 12.15
CA ALA A 158 3.75 8.41 11.47
C ALA A 158 4.15 7.80 10.12
N VAL A 159 4.99 8.48 9.30
CA VAL A 159 5.46 7.89 8.04
C VAL A 159 6.34 6.66 8.25
N ASN A 160 7.17 6.64 9.30
CA ASN A 160 7.97 5.46 9.65
C ASN A 160 7.08 4.27 9.98
N GLN A 161 5.99 4.47 10.72
CA GLN A 161 5.03 3.42 11.02
C GLN A 161 4.21 3.00 9.78
N LEU A 162 3.83 3.94 8.92
CA LEU A 162 3.19 3.63 7.65
C LEU A 162 4.10 2.78 6.75
N ARG A 163 5.43 3.00 6.76
CA ARG A 163 6.40 2.14 6.08
C ARG A 163 6.41 0.71 6.63
N ILE A 164 6.37 0.56 7.96
CA ILE A 164 6.28 -0.76 8.61
C ILE A 164 5.00 -1.47 8.16
N LEU A 165 3.85 -0.76 8.16
CA LEU A 165 2.59 -1.31 7.66
C LEU A 165 2.66 -1.67 6.16
N GLY A 166 3.24 -0.80 5.33
CA GLY A 166 3.44 -1.06 3.90
C GLY A 166 4.19 -2.37 3.67
N ARG A 167 5.26 -2.61 4.45
CA ARG A 167 5.98 -3.88 4.44
C ARG A 167 5.08 -5.06 4.84
N TRP A 168 4.32 -4.93 5.93
CA TRP A 168 3.38 -5.97 6.38
C TRP A 168 2.27 -6.24 5.35
N MET A 169 1.83 -5.20 4.65
CA MET A 169 0.86 -5.32 3.55
C MET A 169 1.53 -5.77 2.24
N ARG A 170 2.84 -6.10 2.28
CA ARG A 170 3.65 -6.59 1.15
C ARG A 170 3.64 -5.66 -0.05
N MET A 171 3.61 -4.35 0.22
CA MET A 171 3.67 -3.31 -0.79
C MET A 171 5.11 -2.90 -1.08
N LEU A 172 5.34 -2.42 -2.30
CA LEU A 172 6.58 -1.78 -2.71
C LEU A 172 6.55 -0.32 -2.24
N THR A 173 6.92 -0.09 -0.96
CA THR A 173 6.96 1.27 -0.41
C THR A 173 8.15 2.03 -1.00
N ILE A 174 7.87 3.08 -1.77
CA ILE A 174 8.91 3.87 -2.45
C ILE A 174 9.87 4.53 -1.44
N PRO A 175 11.14 4.79 -1.80
CA PRO A 175 12.12 5.40 -0.90
C PRO A 175 11.68 6.75 -0.35
N ASN A 176 11.12 7.62 -1.18
CA ASN A 176 10.74 8.97 -0.81
C ASN A 176 9.48 9.03 0.06
N GLN A 177 9.37 10.08 0.89
CA GLN A 177 8.23 10.33 1.76
C GLN A 177 8.04 11.81 2.02
N SER A 178 6.84 12.22 2.44
CA SER A 178 6.53 13.61 2.79
C SER A 178 6.03 13.73 4.23
N SER A 179 6.53 14.76 4.94
CA SER A 179 6.05 15.15 6.27
C SER A 179 5.83 16.66 6.29
N VAL A 180 4.57 17.08 6.38
CA VAL A 180 4.17 18.49 6.38
C VAL A 180 3.95 18.94 7.81
N ALA A 181 4.92 19.69 8.35
CA ALA A 181 4.83 20.30 9.67
C ALA A 181 3.96 21.55 9.63
N LYS A 182 3.34 21.89 10.77
CA LYS A 182 2.45 23.07 10.91
C LYS A 182 1.48 23.18 9.73
N ALA A 183 0.86 22.06 9.37
CA ALA A 183 0.07 21.92 8.15
C ALA A 183 -1.01 23.00 7.98
N PHE A 184 -1.47 23.61 9.08
CA PHE A 184 -2.43 24.72 9.07
C PHE A 184 -1.90 25.99 8.39
N LEU A 185 -0.58 26.14 8.25
CA LEU A 185 0.06 27.27 7.54
C LEU A 185 0.23 27.01 6.04
N GLU A 186 0.18 25.75 5.63
CA GLU A 186 0.52 25.31 4.27
C GLU A 186 -0.66 25.33 3.28
N PHE A 187 -1.85 25.68 3.74
CA PHE A 187 -3.04 25.75 2.90
C PHE A 187 -3.67 27.13 2.90
N ASP A 188 -4.24 27.52 1.76
CA ASP A 188 -5.03 28.72 1.62
C ASP A 188 -6.49 28.51 2.06
N ASP A 189 -7.28 29.59 2.01
CA ASP A 189 -8.70 29.56 2.41
C ASP A 189 -9.56 28.68 1.49
N ASN A 190 -9.11 28.42 0.27
CA ASN A 190 -9.75 27.51 -0.68
C ASN A 190 -9.31 26.04 -0.48
N GLY A 191 -8.46 25.77 0.53
CA GLY A 191 -7.95 24.44 0.84
C GLY A 191 -6.89 23.94 -0.13
N ARG A 192 -6.27 24.82 -0.93
CA ARG A 192 -5.18 24.50 -1.83
C ARG A 192 -3.84 24.66 -1.12
N MET A 193 -2.93 23.74 -1.39
CA MET A 193 -1.59 23.84 -0.80
C MET A 193 -0.81 25.00 -1.43
N LYS A 194 -0.20 25.82 -0.57
CA LYS A 194 0.61 26.97 -0.98
C LYS A 194 1.94 26.52 -1.58
N PRO A 195 2.56 27.32 -2.44
CA PRO A 195 3.96 27.11 -2.86
C PRO A 195 4.88 27.05 -1.64
N SER A 196 5.58 25.94 -1.48
CA SER A 196 6.50 25.72 -0.35
C SER A 196 7.44 24.54 -0.64
N SER A 197 8.46 24.37 0.19
CA SER A 197 9.32 23.18 0.13
C SER A 197 8.56 21.89 0.42
N TYR A 198 7.48 21.95 1.20
CA TYR A 198 6.60 20.81 1.44
C TYR A 198 5.80 20.44 0.21
N TYR A 199 5.30 21.43 -0.55
CA TYR A 199 4.64 21.19 -1.83
C TYR A 199 5.59 20.52 -2.81
N ASN A 200 6.80 21.05 -2.98
CA ASN A 200 7.81 20.48 -3.87
C ASN A 200 8.14 19.03 -3.47
N ARG A 201 8.34 18.78 -2.17
CA ARG A 201 8.59 17.42 -1.66
C ARG A 201 7.41 16.47 -1.95
N MET A 202 6.18 16.94 -1.88
CA MET A 202 5.00 16.13 -2.24
C MET A 202 5.04 15.78 -3.74
N VAL A 203 5.39 16.72 -4.61
CA VAL A 203 5.54 16.45 -6.05
C VAL A 203 6.62 15.39 -6.30
N ASP A 204 7.80 15.52 -5.67
CA ASP A 204 8.90 14.53 -5.79
C ASP A 204 8.41 13.12 -5.44
N VAL A 205 7.66 12.98 -4.32
CA VAL A 205 7.12 11.70 -3.86
C VAL A 205 6.12 11.12 -4.85
N LEU A 206 5.27 11.95 -5.43
CA LEU A 206 4.25 11.52 -6.40
C LEU A 206 4.85 11.14 -7.75
N GLU A 207 5.87 11.88 -8.21
CA GLU A 207 6.63 11.50 -9.41
C GLU A 207 7.33 10.14 -9.22
N GLU A 208 7.96 9.93 -8.08
CA GLU A 208 8.62 8.67 -7.76
C GLU A 208 7.60 7.51 -7.70
N LEU A 209 6.44 7.73 -7.05
CA LEU A 209 5.36 6.75 -7.03
C LEU A 209 4.91 6.37 -8.45
N MET A 210 4.73 7.35 -9.33
CA MET A 210 4.34 7.11 -10.71
C MET A 210 5.37 6.29 -11.47
N LYS A 211 6.67 6.64 -11.33
CA LYS A 211 7.78 5.93 -11.98
C LYS A 211 7.81 4.45 -11.52
N PHE A 212 7.77 4.20 -10.21
CA PHE A 212 7.74 2.84 -9.67
C PHE A 212 6.47 2.07 -10.07
N THR A 213 5.30 2.72 -10.06
CA THR A 213 4.06 2.06 -10.47
C THR A 213 4.11 1.62 -11.93
N LEU A 214 4.53 2.51 -12.82
CA LEU A 214 4.66 2.19 -14.25
C LEU A 214 5.69 1.07 -14.50
N LEU A 215 6.78 1.06 -13.75
CA LEU A 215 7.84 0.07 -13.89
C LEU A 215 7.40 -1.34 -13.41
N THR A 216 6.62 -1.41 -12.32
CA THR A 216 6.41 -2.68 -11.61
C THR A 216 5.04 -3.32 -11.86
N ARG A 217 4.01 -2.56 -12.27
CA ARG A 217 2.63 -3.06 -12.37
C ARG A 217 2.47 -4.23 -13.33
N ASP A 218 3.15 -4.17 -14.47
CA ASP A 218 3.08 -5.20 -15.53
C ASP A 218 3.91 -6.45 -15.18
N ASN A 219 4.76 -6.35 -14.16
CA ASN A 219 5.57 -7.43 -13.64
C ASN A 219 5.12 -7.89 -12.24
N LYS A 220 3.98 -7.39 -11.74
CA LYS A 220 3.53 -7.62 -10.36
C LYS A 220 3.48 -9.10 -10.00
N ASP A 221 2.89 -9.93 -10.83
CA ASP A 221 2.69 -11.35 -10.54
C ASP A 221 4.03 -12.11 -10.49
N TYR A 222 4.98 -11.75 -11.36
CA TYR A 222 6.34 -12.27 -11.29
C TYR A 222 7.07 -11.82 -10.02
N LEU A 223 7.00 -10.53 -9.66
CA LEU A 223 7.66 -9.96 -8.48
C LEU A 223 7.16 -10.54 -7.15
N VAL A 224 5.92 -11.02 -7.10
CA VAL A 224 5.33 -11.61 -5.89
C VAL A 224 5.35 -13.13 -5.88
N ASN A 225 5.76 -13.78 -6.97
CA ASN A 225 5.93 -15.23 -7.04
C ASN A 225 7.10 -15.66 -6.14
N ARG A 226 6.82 -16.46 -5.12
CA ARG A 226 7.79 -16.79 -4.07
C ARG A 226 8.07 -18.28 -3.97
N TYR A 227 9.32 -18.60 -3.72
CA TYR A 227 9.80 -19.99 -3.53
C TYR A 227 8.94 -20.75 -2.52
N SER A 228 8.70 -20.20 -1.31
CA SER A 228 7.93 -20.87 -0.28
C SER A 228 6.48 -21.21 -0.67
N GLU A 229 5.86 -20.39 -1.53
CA GLU A 229 4.49 -20.61 -2.01
C GLU A 229 4.46 -21.63 -3.17
N ARG A 230 5.57 -21.82 -3.86
CA ARG A 230 5.74 -22.91 -4.83
C ARG A 230 5.99 -24.26 -4.16
N VAL A 231 6.72 -24.26 -3.03
CA VAL A 231 7.00 -25.48 -2.24
C VAL A 231 5.74 -25.95 -1.50
N GLU A 232 5.01 -25.03 -0.85
CA GLU A 232 3.76 -25.34 -0.13
C GLU A 232 2.71 -24.30 -0.48
N SER A 233 1.58 -24.74 -1.08
CA SER A 233 0.48 -23.82 -1.40
C SER A 233 -0.16 -23.23 -0.14
N ALA A 234 -0.83 -22.08 -0.30
CA ALA A 234 -1.53 -21.42 0.78
C ALA A 234 -2.60 -22.32 1.41
N GLU A 235 -3.30 -23.13 0.60
CA GLU A 235 -4.32 -24.09 1.05
C GLU A 235 -3.69 -25.22 1.85
N ALA A 236 -2.55 -25.76 1.39
CA ALA A 236 -1.82 -26.83 2.09
C ALA A 236 -1.32 -26.33 3.46
N LEU A 237 -0.75 -25.10 3.50
CA LEU A 237 -0.31 -24.47 4.73
C LEU A 237 -1.46 -24.28 5.72
N MET A 238 -2.60 -23.75 5.28
CA MET A 238 -3.77 -23.56 6.13
C MET A 238 -4.30 -24.88 6.68
N LYS A 239 -4.36 -25.93 5.85
CA LYS A 239 -4.78 -27.27 6.27
C LYS A 239 -3.85 -27.83 7.35
N ARG A 240 -2.53 -27.72 7.16
CA ARG A 240 -1.52 -28.18 8.12
C ARG A 240 -1.60 -27.43 9.45
N VAL A 241 -1.74 -26.11 9.43
CA VAL A 241 -1.83 -25.27 10.64
C VAL A 241 -3.09 -25.59 11.42
N ASN A 242 -4.25 -25.73 10.76
CA ASN A 242 -5.52 -26.04 11.44
C ASN A 242 -5.54 -27.47 12.01
N GLN A 243 -4.87 -28.44 11.37
CA GLN A 243 -4.75 -29.81 11.90
C GLN A 243 -3.90 -29.89 13.18
N ASN A 244 -2.94 -28.96 13.38
CA ASN A 244 -2.11 -28.90 14.57
C ASN A 244 -2.76 -28.17 15.75
N GLN A 245 -3.97 -27.64 15.59
CA GLN A 245 -4.75 -26.96 16.63
C GLN A 245 -5.86 -27.86 17.24
N LEU A 246 -6.00 -29.09 16.76
CA LEU A 246 -6.88 -30.15 17.28
C LEU A 246 -6.08 -31.18 18.07
#